data_f229cad8d47795d577183eed9528e030
#
_entry.id   f229cad8d47795d577183eed9528e030
#
_cell.length_a   1.000
_cell.length_b   1.000
_cell.length_c   1.000
_cell.angle_alpha   90.00
_cell.angle_beta   90.00
_cell.angle_gamma   90.00
#
_symmetry.space_group_name_H-M   'P 1'
#
loop_
_entity.id
_entity.type
_entity.pdbx_description
1 polymer ?
#
loop_
_entity_poly.entity_id
_entity_poly.type
_entity_poly.pdbx_seq_one_letter_code
_entity_poly.pdbx_strand_id
1 'polypeptide(L)'
;MAKKRVNGEGTIGKRKDGRWEARYIAGRDPETGKQIRKSILGKTQAEVRAKLKEALTETSEIDVVKSGEYNVADWMQAWYALYAQPNVRETTARYYMGYIDHHVIPRLGEIPLNKLTSLEIQQFYKDLLENGRIREDTKVKKPGLSSTTVHGIHVMLKSALKRAVQERLIPFNPAEFCIPPKITKPELQVIPSERYQSYLTAAERRGVLPMFYLELATGLRKGEIAALLWSDYDAQTQTIHVTKQYLFYNGQGTVSPPKSSTSVRYVSIPDEAAKLLEQEHAKHPKNPYMFPSPVTGEMYHPDAIVKIHRKICKDIGLENVRFHDLRHSFATTALQCGVDVKTVSTMLGHSSAGFTLNVYTHSTSRMQQEAARTVGNAMPKMLER
;
A
#
# COMPACT_ATOMS: atom_id res chain seq x y z
N MET A 1 20.78 -40.94 -45.50
CA MET A 1 21.57 -39.73 -45.15
C MET A 1 21.17 -39.25 -43.75
N ALA A 2 22.09 -39.21 -42.78
CA ALA A 2 21.79 -38.74 -41.44
C ALA A 2 21.54 -37.22 -41.46
N LYS A 3 20.39 -36.76 -40.99
CA LYS A 3 20.05 -35.34 -40.86
C LYS A 3 21.11 -34.63 -39.99
N LYS A 4 21.78 -33.62 -40.57
CA LYS A 4 22.71 -32.75 -39.84
C LYS A 4 21.96 -32.10 -38.68
N ARG A 5 22.38 -32.34 -37.41
CA ARG A 5 21.77 -31.76 -36.19
C ARG A 5 21.98 -30.26 -36.16
N VAL A 6 20.98 -29.52 -35.67
CA VAL A 6 21.06 -28.07 -35.49
C VAL A 6 22.02 -27.74 -34.34
N ASN A 7 22.86 -26.71 -34.49
CA ASN A 7 23.76 -26.25 -33.44
C ASN A 7 22.94 -25.80 -32.21
N GLY A 8 23.16 -26.43 -31.05
CA GLY A 8 22.50 -26.11 -29.80
C GLY A 8 21.68 -27.25 -29.16
N GLU A 9 21.32 -28.30 -29.91
CA GLU A 9 20.46 -29.41 -29.43
C GLU A 9 21.11 -30.36 -28.40
N GLY A 10 22.38 -30.17 -28.06
CA GLY A 10 23.13 -31.09 -27.18
C GLY A 10 23.45 -32.46 -27.84
N THR A 11 24.24 -33.27 -27.18
CA THR A 11 24.58 -34.63 -27.63
C THR A 11 24.21 -35.67 -26.59
N ILE A 12 23.58 -36.78 -27.02
CA ILE A 12 23.25 -37.92 -26.15
C ILE A 12 24.06 -39.10 -26.57
N GLY A 13 24.79 -39.73 -25.63
CA GLY A 13 25.60 -40.92 -25.88
C GLY A 13 25.55 -41.90 -24.71
N LYS A 14 25.87 -43.18 -24.98
CA LYS A 14 26.01 -44.21 -23.97
C LYS A 14 27.47 -44.26 -23.48
N ARG A 15 27.69 -44.19 -22.19
CA ARG A 15 29.01 -44.26 -21.55
C ARG A 15 29.48 -45.72 -21.47
N LYS A 16 30.77 -45.91 -21.25
CA LYS A 16 31.37 -47.24 -21.06
C LYS A 16 30.86 -47.97 -19.83
N ASP A 17 30.36 -47.21 -18.83
CA ASP A 17 29.74 -47.72 -17.61
C ASP A 17 28.25 -48.10 -17.76
N GLY A 18 27.73 -48.09 -19.00
CA GLY A 18 26.36 -48.50 -19.31
C GLY A 18 25.31 -47.41 -19.15
N ARG A 19 25.62 -46.27 -18.48
CA ARG A 19 24.71 -45.16 -18.29
C ARG A 19 24.61 -44.28 -19.56
N TRP A 20 23.48 -43.56 -19.69
CA TRP A 20 23.32 -42.58 -20.77
C TRP A 20 23.74 -41.20 -20.26
N GLU A 21 24.43 -40.45 -21.12
CA GLU A 21 24.89 -39.08 -20.85
C GLU A 21 24.40 -38.15 -21.97
N ALA A 22 23.81 -37.01 -21.58
CA ALA A 22 23.63 -35.88 -22.48
C ALA A 22 24.61 -34.75 -22.12
N ARG A 23 25.19 -34.12 -23.13
CA ARG A 23 26.06 -32.95 -22.97
C ARG A 23 25.46 -31.80 -23.75
N TYR A 24 25.34 -30.65 -23.09
CA TYR A 24 24.78 -29.43 -23.67
C TYR A 24 25.60 -28.23 -23.26
N ILE A 25 25.43 -27.11 -23.99
CA ILE A 25 26.07 -25.84 -23.70
C ILE A 25 25.10 -25.06 -22.80
N ALA A 26 25.50 -24.81 -21.55
CA ALA A 26 24.70 -24.08 -20.60
C ALA A 26 24.88 -22.56 -20.70
N GLY A 27 25.86 -22.07 -21.44
CA GLY A 27 26.16 -20.66 -21.65
C GLY A 27 27.57 -20.43 -22.17
N ARG A 28 28.02 -19.18 -22.14
CA ARG A 28 29.39 -18.78 -22.41
C ARG A 28 29.93 -17.97 -21.25
N ASP A 29 31.18 -18.17 -20.92
CA ASP A 29 31.92 -17.42 -19.94
C ASP A 29 32.12 -15.97 -20.46
N PRO A 30 31.74 -14.93 -19.72
CA PRO A 30 31.79 -13.54 -20.22
C PRO A 30 33.21 -12.98 -20.36
N GLU A 31 34.16 -13.43 -19.56
CA GLU A 31 35.53 -12.93 -19.60
C GLU A 31 36.32 -13.63 -20.67
N THR A 32 36.11 -14.92 -20.84
CA THR A 32 36.93 -15.74 -21.75
C THR A 32 36.24 -16.13 -23.05
N GLY A 33 34.92 -15.91 -23.18
CA GLY A 33 34.09 -16.32 -24.32
C GLY A 33 33.94 -17.83 -24.49
N LYS A 34 34.54 -18.67 -23.61
CA LYS A 34 34.51 -20.12 -23.68
C LYS A 34 33.13 -20.67 -23.34
N GLN A 35 32.75 -21.77 -24.00
CA GLN A 35 31.49 -22.46 -23.78
C GLN A 35 31.48 -23.19 -22.43
N ILE A 36 30.48 -22.90 -21.60
CA ILE A 36 30.19 -23.63 -20.35
C ILE A 36 29.40 -24.86 -20.72
N ARG A 37 30.01 -26.05 -20.60
CA ARG A 37 29.38 -27.34 -20.91
C ARG A 37 28.94 -28.04 -19.65
N LYS A 38 27.70 -28.53 -19.63
CA LYS A 38 27.14 -29.38 -18.56
C LYS A 38 26.75 -30.74 -19.09
N SER A 39 26.73 -31.75 -18.21
CA SER A 39 26.31 -33.11 -18.56
C SER A 39 25.20 -33.58 -17.62
N ILE A 40 24.27 -34.36 -18.20
CA ILE A 40 23.13 -34.99 -17.52
C ILE A 40 23.30 -36.49 -17.66
N LEU A 41 23.19 -37.21 -16.54
CA LEU A 41 23.30 -38.67 -16.51
C LEU A 41 21.92 -39.28 -16.20
N GLY A 42 21.67 -40.46 -16.81
CA GLY A 42 20.46 -41.23 -16.53
C GLY A 42 20.63 -42.73 -16.90
N LYS A 43 19.69 -43.54 -16.45
CA LYS A 43 19.71 -45.00 -16.68
C LYS A 43 19.22 -45.37 -18.08
N THR A 44 18.32 -44.54 -18.65
CA THR A 44 17.75 -44.78 -19.99
C THR A 44 17.93 -43.55 -20.91
N GLN A 45 17.94 -43.80 -22.21
CA GLN A 45 18.02 -42.75 -23.23
C GLN A 45 16.81 -41.79 -23.16
N ALA A 46 15.64 -42.36 -22.89
CA ALA A 46 14.40 -41.57 -22.78
C ALA A 46 14.44 -40.58 -21.57
N GLU A 47 14.92 -41.05 -20.43
CA GLU A 47 15.13 -40.23 -19.22
C GLU A 47 16.08 -39.07 -19.50
N VAL A 48 17.25 -39.37 -20.10
CA VAL A 48 18.26 -38.36 -20.41
C VAL A 48 17.77 -37.36 -21.45
N ARG A 49 16.96 -37.81 -22.41
CA ARG A 49 16.35 -36.94 -23.42
C ARG A 49 15.31 -36.00 -22.81
N ALA A 50 14.48 -36.49 -21.89
CA ALA A 50 13.51 -35.67 -21.18
C ALA A 50 14.21 -34.58 -20.33
N LYS A 51 15.18 -34.99 -19.51
CA LYS A 51 16.01 -34.08 -18.69
C LYS A 51 16.81 -33.08 -19.55
N LEU A 52 17.30 -33.48 -20.71
CA LEU A 52 18.00 -32.59 -21.63
C LEU A 52 17.06 -31.55 -22.23
N LYS A 53 15.84 -31.94 -22.59
CA LYS A 53 14.84 -31.03 -23.13
C LYS A 53 14.46 -29.98 -22.06
N GLU A 54 14.25 -30.41 -20.82
CA GLU A 54 13.98 -29.53 -19.68
C GLU A 54 15.14 -28.57 -19.41
N ALA A 55 16.37 -29.08 -19.34
CA ALA A 55 17.57 -28.27 -19.12
C ALA A 55 17.86 -27.30 -20.28
N LEU A 56 17.57 -27.65 -21.53
CA LEU A 56 17.70 -26.74 -22.67
C LEU A 56 16.64 -25.65 -22.67
N THR A 57 15.41 -25.95 -22.23
CA THR A 57 14.36 -24.95 -22.03
C THR A 57 14.75 -23.99 -20.93
N GLU A 58 15.17 -24.48 -19.75
CA GLU A 58 15.70 -23.67 -18.65
C GLU A 58 16.90 -22.83 -19.09
N THR A 59 17.85 -23.40 -19.85
CA THR A 59 19.06 -22.68 -20.28
C THR A 59 18.76 -21.62 -21.34
N SER A 60 17.72 -21.81 -22.17
CA SER A 60 17.27 -20.78 -23.11
C SER A 60 16.56 -19.61 -22.41
N GLU A 61 16.05 -19.86 -21.22
CA GLU A 61 15.33 -18.86 -20.39
C GLU A 61 16.22 -18.15 -19.37
N ILE A 62 17.41 -18.71 -19.05
CA ILE A 62 18.33 -18.15 -18.05
C ILE A 62 19.64 -17.73 -18.70
N ASP A 63 20.08 -16.51 -18.42
CA ASP A 63 21.47 -16.11 -18.64
C ASP A 63 22.34 -16.70 -17.52
N VAL A 64 22.88 -17.90 -17.77
CA VAL A 64 23.62 -18.71 -16.77
C VAL A 64 24.83 -17.97 -16.20
N VAL A 65 25.36 -17.01 -16.93
CA VAL A 65 26.50 -16.21 -16.50
C VAL A 65 26.02 -15.18 -15.46
N LYS A 66 24.97 -14.44 -15.77
CA LYS A 66 24.40 -13.44 -14.86
C LYS A 66 23.71 -14.07 -13.64
N SER A 67 23.11 -15.26 -13.77
CA SER A 67 22.40 -15.93 -12.67
C SER A 67 23.29 -16.36 -11.51
N GLY A 68 24.60 -16.49 -11.72
CA GLY A 68 25.57 -16.84 -10.67
C GLY A 68 26.21 -15.64 -9.97
N GLU A 69 26.01 -14.43 -10.48
CA GLU A 69 26.64 -13.20 -9.99
C GLU A 69 25.87 -12.56 -8.83
N TYR A 70 24.56 -12.85 -8.69
CA TYR A 70 23.71 -12.20 -7.69
C TYR A 70 23.34 -13.14 -6.55
N ASN A 71 23.53 -12.67 -5.32
CA ASN A 71 22.77 -13.15 -4.17
C ASN A 71 21.48 -12.33 -4.03
N VAL A 72 20.60 -12.69 -3.09
CA VAL A 72 19.33 -11.98 -2.87
C VAL A 72 19.58 -10.52 -2.47
N ALA A 73 20.60 -10.22 -1.64
CA ALA A 73 20.91 -8.85 -1.23
C ALA A 73 21.29 -7.97 -2.42
N ASP A 74 22.22 -8.44 -3.26
CA ASP A 74 22.69 -7.70 -4.43
C ASP A 74 21.54 -7.44 -5.41
N TRP A 75 20.70 -8.46 -5.66
CA TRP A 75 19.55 -8.29 -6.53
C TRP A 75 18.53 -7.30 -5.98
N MET A 76 18.19 -7.39 -4.69
CA MET A 76 17.21 -6.50 -4.08
C MET A 76 17.65 -5.04 -4.11
N GLN A 77 18.94 -4.78 -3.90
CA GLN A 77 19.51 -3.44 -4.00
C GLN A 77 19.50 -2.93 -5.45
N ALA A 78 19.95 -3.76 -6.41
CA ALA A 78 19.92 -3.41 -7.83
C ALA A 78 18.49 -3.16 -8.32
N TRP A 79 17.55 -4.04 -7.98
CA TRP A 79 16.14 -3.88 -8.32
C TRP A 79 15.56 -2.59 -7.73
N TYR A 80 15.87 -2.30 -6.47
CA TYR A 80 15.40 -1.07 -5.83
C TYR A 80 15.90 0.16 -6.56
N ALA A 81 17.21 0.26 -6.80
CA ALA A 81 17.82 1.43 -7.42
C ALA A 81 17.38 1.64 -8.88
N LEU A 82 17.32 0.56 -9.67
CA LEU A 82 17.08 0.65 -11.11
C LEU A 82 15.59 0.64 -11.49
N TYR A 83 14.76 -0.09 -10.74
CA TYR A 83 13.37 -0.34 -11.15
C TYR A 83 12.33 0.17 -10.19
N ALA A 84 12.57 0.12 -8.87
CA ALA A 84 11.55 0.51 -7.90
C ALA A 84 11.60 2.02 -7.61
N GLN A 85 12.74 2.52 -7.14
CA GLN A 85 12.88 3.91 -6.69
C GLN A 85 12.44 4.94 -7.75
N PRO A 86 12.80 4.84 -9.04
CA PRO A 86 12.37 5.81 -10.06
C PRO A 86 10.88 5.77 -10.38
N ASN A 87 10.21 4.63 -10.12
CA ASN A 87 8.85 4.37 -10.58
C ASN A 87 7.78 4.36 -9.46
N VAL A 88 8.20 4.49 -8.19
CA VAL A 88 7.28 4.55 -7.07
C VAL A 88 7.39 5.90 -6.37
N ARG A 89 6.37 6.27 -5.61
CA ARG A 89 6.40 7.47 -4.78
C ARG A 89 7.46 7.34 -3.68
N GLU A 90 8.04 8.46 -3.28
CA GLU A 90 9.07 8.53 -2.23
C GLU A 90 8.67 7.76 -0.95
N THR A 91 7.41 7.88 -0.53
CA THR A 91 6.90 7.12 0.63
C THR A 91 6.98 5.60 0.43
N THR A 92 6.63 5.11 -0.77
CA THR A 92 6.70 3.67 -1.09
C THR A 92 8.14 3.22 -1.23
N ALA A 93 8.98 4.03 -1.88
CA ALA A 93 10.42 3.76 -2.02
C ALA A 93 11.07 3.58 -0.64
N ARG A 94 10.74 4.44 0.32
CA ARG A 94 11.25 4.35 1.69
C ARG A 94 10.77 3.09 2.42
N TYR A 95 9.49 2.69 2.25
CA TYR A 95 9.02 1.43 2.81
C TYR A 95 9.76 0.24 2.19
N TYR A 96 9.99 0.26 0.89
CA TYR A 96 10.73 -0.80 0.21
C TYR A 96 12.18 -0.89 0.71
N MET A 97 12.87 0.24 0.81
CA MET A 97 14.22 0.29 1.38
C MET A 97 14.24 -0.28 2.80
N GLY A 98 13.31 0.18 3.67
CA GLY A 98 13.21 -0.35 5.03
C GLY A 98 12.92 -1.85 5.08
N TYR A 99 12.10 -2.39 4.17
CA TYR A 99 11.85 -3.83 4.08
C TYR A 99 13.09 -4.60 3.61
N ILE A 100 13.83 -4.06 2.64
CA ILE A 100 15.06 -4.65 2.12
C ILE A 100 16.13 -4.69 3.21
N ASP A 101 16.48 -3.53 3.77
CA ASP A 101 17.62 -3.39 4.68
C ASP A 101 17.41 -4.08 6.02
N HIS A 102 16.19 -4.01 6.54
CA HIS A 102 15.92 -4.47 7.89
C HIS A 102 15.34 -5.88 7.96
N HIS A 103 14.77 -6.39 6.87
CA HIS A 103 14.09 -7.68 6.91
C HIS A 103 14.62 -8.68 5.90
N VAL A 104 14.73 -8.29 4.62
CA VAL A 104 15.12 -9.23 3.55
C VAL A 104 16.62 -9.55 3.62
N ILE A 105 17.48 -8.54 3.60
CA ILE A 105 18.94 -8.72 3.59
C ILE A 105 19.42 -9.52 4.82
N PRO A 106 19.02 -9.21 6.06
CA PRO A 106 19.51 -9.93 7.22
C PRO A 106 19.13 -11.43 7.28
N ARG A 107 18.11 -11.85 6.53
CA ARG A 107 17.57 -13.22 6.61
C ARG A 107 17.74 -14.04 5.34
N LEU A 108 17.67 -13.41 4.20
CA LEU A 108 17.73 -14.06 2.89
C LEU A 108 18.90 -13.59 2.03
N GLY A 109 19.58 -12.51 2.43
CA GLY A 109 20.53 -11.77 1.61
C GLY A 109 21.68 -12.60 1.07
N GLU A 110 22.23 -13.54 1.84
CA GLU A 110 23.37 -14.38 1.46
C GLU A 110 22.99 -15.54 0.52
N ILE A 111 21.71 -15.82 0.35
CA ILE A 111 21.25 -16.92 -0.50
C ILE A 111 21.51 -16.54 -1.97
N PRO A 112 22.20 -17.40 -2.76
CA PRO A 112 22.29 -17.20 -4.19
C PRO A 112 20.90 -17.08 -4.82
N LEU A 113 20.67 -16.04 -5.63
CA LEU A 113 19.35 -15.70 -6.15
C LEU A 113 18.68 -16.88 -6.89
N ASN A 114 19.45 -17.65 -7.64
CA ASN A 114 19.00 -18.83 -8.38
C ASN A 114 18.76 -20.07 -7.50
N LYS A 115 19.07 -20.00 -6.21
CA LYS A 115 18.80 -21.07 -5.23
C LYS A 115 17.69 -20.73 -4.26
N LEU A 116 17.16 -19.51 -4.29
CA LEU A 116 16.09 -19.10 -3.41
C LEU A 116 14.81 -19.90 -3.70
N THR A 117 14.30 -20.57 -2.68
CA THR A 117 13.11 -21.44 -2.78
C THR A 117 11.88 -20.81 -2.15
N SER A 118 10.70 -21.27 -2.57
CA SER A 118 9.42 -20.88 -1.94
C SER A 118 9.35 -21.28 -0.48
N LEU A 119 10.01 -22.38 -0.09
CA LEU A 119 10.04 -22.83 1.31
C LEU A 119 10.80 -21.85 2.20
N GLU A 120 11.99 -21.37 1.76
CA GLU A 120 12.76 -20.36 2.49
C GLU A 120 11.99 -19.05 2.64
N ILE A 121 11.31 -18.61 1.59
CA ILE A 121 10.44 -17.42 1.64
C ILE A 121 9.27 -17.64 2.61
N GLN A 122 8.67 -18.83 2.63
CA GLN A 122 7.56 -19.14 3.54
C GLN A 122 8.03 -19.19 5.00
N GLN A 123 9.22 -19.74 5.28
CA GLN A 123 9.85 -19.71 6.60
C GLN A 123 10.17 -18.28 7.03
N PHE A 124 10.70 -17.48 6.12
CA PHE A 124 10.94 -16.05 6.34
C PHE A 124 9.67 -15.30 6.76
N TYR A 125 8.51 -15.54 6.12
CA TYR A 125 7.26 -14.91 6.54
C TYR A 125 6.84 -15.34 7.95
N LYS A 126 7.04 -16.60 8.29
CA LYS A 126 6.77 -17.11 9.65
C LYS A 126 7.67 -16.41 10.68
N ASP A 127 8.98 -16.33 10.43
CA ASP A 127 9.91 -15.65 11.32
C ASP A 127 9.56 -14.15 11.49
N LEU A 128 9.18 -13.47 10.40
CA LEU A 128 8.74 -12.08 10.48
C LEU A 128 7.51 -11.89 11.37
N LEU A 129 6.56 -12.81 11.34
CA LEU A 129 5.36 -12.77 12.19
C LEU A 129 5.67 -13.04 13.66
N GLU A 130 6.70 -13.82 13.95
CA GLU A 130 7.11 -14.20 15.30
C GLU A 130 8.13 -13.23 15.89
N ASN A 131 9.16 -12.83 15.12
CA ASN A 131 10.36 -12.15 15.59
C ASN A 131 10.78 -10.93 14.74
N GLY A 132 9.95 -10.47 13.82
CA GLY A 132 10.34 -9.46 12.82
C GLY A 132 10.50 -8.04 13.34
N ARG A 133 10.16 -7.73 14.58
CA ARG A 133 10.22 -6.37 15.12
C ARG A 133 11.67 -6.02 15.51
N ILE A 134 12.17 -4.90 14.97
CA ILE A 134 13.55 -4.44 15.17
C ILE A 134 13.67 -3.53 16.40
N ARG A 135 12.63 -2.73 16.68
CA ARG A 135 12.62 -1.84 17.84
C ARG A 135 11.88 -2.51 19.00
N GLU A 136 12.54 -2.62 20.11
CA GLU A 136 11.92 -2.96 21.38
C GLU A 136 11.06 -1.77 21.83
N ASP A 137 9.79 -1.78 21.44
CA ASP A 137 8.83 -0.86 22.03
C ASP A 137 8.23 -1.51 23.26
N THR A 138 8.57 -0.99 24.43
CA THR A 138 8.09 -1.49 25.73
C THR A 138 6.56 -1.52 25.87
N LYS A 139 5.84 -0.79 25.00
CA LYS A 139 4.38 -0.77 24.94
C LYS A 139 3.78 -1.91 24.10
N VAL A 140 4.58 -2.59 23.30
CA VAL A 140 4.11 -3.65 22.40
C VAL A 140 4.63 -5.01 22.82
N LYS A 141 3.72 -5.83 23.34
CA LYS A 141 4.03 -7.17 23.91
C LYS A 141 4.43 -8.25 22.87
N LYS A 142 4.32 -7.98 21.55
CA LYS A 142 4.59 -8.99 20.51
C LYS A 142 5.85 -8.64 19.73
N PRO A 143 6.85 -9.55 19.65
CA PRO A 143 8.11 -9.31 18.94
C PRO A 143 7.95 -9.36 17.40
N GLY A 144 6.84 -9.88 16.88
CA GLY A 144 6.59 -10.04 15.46
C GLY A 144 6.03 -8.81 14.77
N LEU A 145 6.08 -8.82 13.43
CA LEU A 145 5.44 -7.84 12.56
C LEU A 145 3.94 -8.12 12.39
N SER A 146 3.18 -7.10 12.00
CA SER A 146 1.78 -7.29 11.63
C SER A 146 1.65 -8.07 10.32
N SER A 147 0.54 -8.82 10.17
CA SER A 147 0.20 -9.50 8.90
C SER A 147 0.18 -8.53 7.72
N THR A 148 -0.24 -7.29 7.91
CA THR A 148 -0.24 -6.25 6.88
C THR A 148 1.18 -5.89 6.44
N THR A 149 2.13 -5.76 7.37
CA THR A 149 3.52 -5.47 7.06
C THR A 149 4.17 -6.63 6.30
N VAL A 150 3.99 -7.86 6.77
CA VAL A 150 4.53 -9.06 6.11
C VAL A 150 3.93 -9.23 4.71
N HIS A 151 2.63 -8.94 4.54
CA HIS A 151 2.00 -8.92 3.22
C HIS A 151 2.60 -7.85 2.30
N GLY A 152 2.92 -6.66 2.82
CA GLY A 152 3.62 -5.60 2.07
C GLY A 152 5.01 -6.06 1.61
N ILE A 153 5.76 -6.76 2.46
CA ILE A 153 7.06 -7.37 2.12
C ILE A 153 6.88 -8.44 1.03
N HIS A 154 5.86 -9.30 1.13
CA HIS A 154 5.54 -10.28 0.08
C HIS A 154 5.29 -9.62 -1.28
N VAL A 155 4.47 -8.57 -1.34
CA VAL A 155 4.16 -7.86 -2.58
C VAL A 155 5.42 -7.25 -3.20
N MET A 156 6.28 -6.63 -2.40
CA MET A 156 7.56 -6.09 -2.83
C MET A 156 8.49 -7.20 -3.36
N LEU A 157 8.69 -8.26 -2.59
CA LEU A 157 9.57 -9.38 -2.95
C LEU A 157 9.09 -10.07 -4.22
N LYS A 158 7.77 -10.31 -4.34
CA LYS A 158 7.16 -10.86 -5.57
C LYS A 158 7.42 -9.99 -6.79
N SER A 159 7.35 -8.66 -6.65
CA SER A 159 7.66 -7.72 -7.73
C SER A 159 9.13 -7.76 -8.13
N ALA A 160 10.05 -7.79 -7.17
CA ALA A 160 11.48 -7.86 -7.41
C ALA A 160 11.87 -9.16 -8.11
N LEU A 161 11.35 -10.30 -7.63
CA LEU A 161 11.62 -11.61 -8.22
C LEU A 161 10.96 -11.79 -9.59
N LYS A 162 9.78 -11.18 -9.82
CA LYS A 162 9.19 -11.12 -11.16
C LYS A 162 10.11 -10.39 -12.13
N ARG A 163 10.77 -9.33 -11.71
CA ARG A 163 11.75 -8.63 -12.54
C ARG A 163 12.98 -9.49 -12.77
N ALA A 164 13.47 -10.25 -11.78
CA ALA A 164 14.58 -11.20 -11.96
C ALA A 164 14.29 -12.25 -13.03
N VAL A 165 13.05 -12.74 -13.13
CA VAL A 165 12.61 -13.63 -14.21
C VAL A 165 12.70 -12.93 -15.58
N GLN A 166 12.24 -11.67 -15.66
CA GLN A 166 12.31 -10.88 -16.90
C GLN A 166 13.76 -10.59 -17.34
N GLU A 167 14.67 -10.40 -16.38
CA GLU A 167 16.10 -10.25 -16.63
C GLU A 167 16.83 -11.59 -16.85
N ARG A 168 16.08 -12.71 -16.84
CA ARG A 168 16.61 -14.08 -17.03
C ARG A 168 17.65 -14.51 -15.99
N LEU A 169 17.56 -13.96 -14.77
CA LEU A 169 18.42 -14.34 -13.64
C LEU A 169 17.92 -15.59 -12.94
N ILE A 170 16.62 -15.82 -12.95
CA ILE A 170 15.95 -17.01 -12.38
C ILE A 170 14.88 -17.51 -13.35
N PRO A 171 14.59 -18.82 -13.37
CA PRO A 171 13.64 -19.41 -14.33
C PRO A 171 12.19 -19.11 -13.99
N PHE A 172 11.86 -18.98 -12.73
CA PHE A 172 10.51 -18.69 -12.21
C PHE A 172 10.59 -17.89 -10.92
N ASN A 173 9.48 -17.30 -10.57
CA ASN A 173 9.38 -16.50 -9.35
C ASN A 173 8.94 -17.37 -8.15
N PRO A 174 9.84 -17.70 -7.20
CA PRO A 174 9.48 -18.56 -6.06
C PRO A 174 8.44 -17.91 -5.12
N ALA A 175 8.32 -16.60 -5.09
CA ALA A 175 7.32 -15.93 -4.25
C ALA A 175 5.88 -16.12 -4.77
N GLU A 176 5.67 -16.57 -6.01
CA GLU A 176 4.34 -16.87 -6.53
C GLU A 176 3.69 -18.10 -5.89
N PHE A 177 4.51 -19.01 -5.40
CA PHE A 177 4.06 -20.24 -4.74
C PHE A 177 3.92 -20.08 -3.22
N CYS A 178 4.23 -18.91 -2.69
CA CYS A 178 4.11 -18.62 -1.26
C CYS A 178 2.71 -18.15 -0.90
N ILE A 179 2.29 -18.48 0.31
CA ILE A 179 1.02 -18.05 0.89
C ILE A 179 1.30 -16.90 1.87
N PRO A 180 1.03 -15.63 1.50
CA PRO A 180 1.20 -14.53 2.42
C PRO A 180 0.19 -14.61 3.57
N PRO A 181 0.48 -14.02 4.75
CA PRO A 181 -0.42 -14.05 5.88
C PRO A 181 -1.72 -13.31 5.55
N LYS A 182 -2.85 -13.87 6.03
CA LYS A 182 -4.17 -13.27 5.86
C LYS A 182 -4.24 -11.92 6.61
N ILE A 183 -4.63 -10.88 5.91
CA ILE A 183 -4.85 -9.57 6.51
C ILE A 183 -6.23 -9.55 7.16
N THR A 184 -6.26 -9.42 8.48
CA THR A 184 -7.50 -9.13 9.20
C THR A 184 -7.71 -7.62 9.20
N LYS A 185 -8.73 -7.15 8.50
CA LYS A 185 -9.09 -5.72 8.54
C LYS A 185 -9.70 -5.43 9.92
N PRO A 186 -9.20 -4.44 10.67
CA PRO A 186 -9.86 -4.02 11.90
C PRO A 186 -11.23 -3.45 11.55
N GLU A 187 -12.18 -3.61 12.46
CA GLU A 187 -13.48 -2.94 12.35
C GLU A 187 -13.27 -1.42 12.26
N LEU A 188 -14.09 -0.81 11.39
CA LEU A 188 -14.09 0.64 11.25
C LEU A 188 -14.66 1.26 12.53
N GLN A 189 -13.87 2.10 13.15
CA GLN A 189 -14.33 2.89 14.27
C GLN A 189 -14.87 4.22 13.74
N VAL A 190 -16.11 4.53 14.04
CA VAL A 190 -16.73 5.82 13.71
C VAL A 190 -17.13 6.52 14.99
N ILE A 191 -17.09 7.84 15.00
CA ILE A 191 -17.69 8.62 16.10
C ILE A 191 -19.20 8.57 15.88
N PRO A 192 -19.99 8.07 16.84
CA PRO A 192 -21.44 8.11 16.75
C PRO A 192 -21.93 9.58 16.71
N SER A 193 -22.99 9.87 15.96
CA SER A 193 -23.53 11.23 15.81
C SER A 193 -23.87 11.90 17.15
N GLU A 194 -24.32 11.12 18.12
CA GLU A 194 -24.64 11.57 19.48
C GLU A 194 -23.40 12.08 20.24
N ARG A 195 -22.20 11.72 19.80
CA ARG A 195 -20.93 12.12 20.41
C ARG A 195 -20.27 13.31 19.70
N TYR A 196 -20.82 13.80 18.58
CA TYR A 196 -20.24 14.93 17.84
C TYR A 196 -20.19 16.19 18.69
N GLN A 197 -21.26 16.51 19.42
CA GLN A 197 -21.28 17.69 20.30
C GLN A 197 -20.17 17.63 21.36
N SER A 198 -19.98 16.49 22.03
CA SER A 198 -18.94 16.34 23.05
C SER A 198 -17.53 16.41 22.43
N TYR A 199 -17.34 15.85 21.20
CA TYR A 199 -16.10 15.92 20.47
C TYR A 199 -15.73 17.37 20.08
N LEU A 200 -16.68 18.12 19.52
CA LEU A 200 -16.50 19.51 19.11
C LEU A 200 -16.28 20.44 20.29
N THR A 201 -17.00 20.25 21.39
CA THR A 201 -16.76 21.00 22.64
C THR A 201 -15.36 20.75 23.20
N ALA A 202 -14.85 19.51 23.12
CA ALA A 202 -13.48 19.21 23.53
C ALA A 202 -12.43 19.81 22.58
N ALA A 203 -12.74 19.92 21.28
CA ALA A 203 -11.91 20.62 20.29
C ALA A 203 -11.89 22.14 20.55
N GLU A 204 -13.05 22.73 20.89
CA GLU A 204 -13.18 24.16 21.25
C GLU A 204 -12.32 24.53 22.46
N ARG A 205 -12.38 23.75 23.53
CA ARG A 205 -11.55 23.93 24.73
C ARG A 205 -10.05 23.93 24.43
N ARG A 206 -9.65 23.36 23.30
CA ARG A 206 -8.25 23.28 22.84
C ARG A 206 -7.90 24.32 21.77
N GLY A 207 -8.86 25.19 21.40
CA GLY A 207 -8.69 26.24 20.40
C GLY A 207 -8.56 25.72 18.97
N VAL A 208 -9.08 24.52 18.69
CA VAL A 208 -8.93 23.84 17.37
C VAL A 208 -10.29 23.45 16.77
N LEU A 209 -11.38 24.02 17.27
CA LEU A 209 -12.74 23.75 16.81
C LEU A 209 -12.90 23.90 15.28
N PRO A 210 -12.45 25.00 14.63
CA PRO A 210 -12.67 25.17 13.20
C PRO A 210 -12.04 24.05 12.35
N MET A 211 -10.83 23.62 12.71
CA MET A 211 -10.10 22.54 12.00
C MET A 211 -10.84 21.21 12.12
N PHE A 212 -11.26 20.81 13.33
CA PHE A 212 -11.90 19.51 13.55
C PHE A 212 -13.38 19.49 13.14
N TYR A 213 -14.04 20.64 13.17
CA TYR A 213 -15.38 20.78 12.58
C TYR A 213 -15.31 20.56 11.06
N LEU A 214 -14.38 21.25 10.41
CA LEU A 214 -14.16 21.10 8.96
C LEU A 214 -13.83 19.64 8.58
N GLU A 215 -13.00 18.98 9.37
CA GLU A 215 -12.66 17.57 9.14
C GLU A 215 -13.89 16.66 9.20
N LEU A 216 -14.74 16.83 10.24
CA LEU A 216 -15.97 16.05 10.38
C LEU A 216 -17.01 16.39 9.31
N ALA A 217 -17.02 17.63 8.78
CA ALA A 217 -17.96 18.07 7.77
C ALA A 217 -17.52 17.71 6.32
N THR A 218 -16.24 17.39 6.10
CA THR A 218 -15.69 17.19 4.74
C THR A 218 -14.95 15.87 4.54
N GLY A 219 -14.48 15.27 5.63
CA GLY A 219 -13.64 14.06 5.58
C GLY A 219 -12.31 14.25 4.86
N LEU A 220 -11.69 15.42 4.94
CA LEU A 220 -10.38 15.70 4.36
C LEU A 220 -9.29 14.79 4.95
N ARG A 221 -8.26 14.47 4.18
CA ARG A 221 -7.11 13.73 4.74
C ARG A 221 -6.25 14.65 5.60
N LYS A 222 -5.58 14.10 6.63
CA LYS A 222 -4.73 14.91 7.55
C LYS A 222 -3.72 15.81 6.83
N GLY A 223 -3.16 15.34 5.73
CA GLY A 223 -2.22 16.13 4.93
C GLY A 223 -2.90 17.17 4.07
N GLU A 224 -4.15 16.95 3.64
CA GLU A 224 -4.95 17.92 2.91
C GLU A 224 -5.33 19.07 3.84
N ILE A 225 -5.90 18.77 5.01
CA ILE A 225 -6.29 19.82 5.99
C ILE A 225 -5.08 20.62 6.50
N ALA A 226 -3.93 19.98 6.70
CA ALA A 226 -2.70 20.65 7.11
C ALA A 226 -2.13 21.60 6.03
N ALA A 227 -2.47 21.37 4.75
CA ALA A 227 -1.96 22.14 3.62
C ALA A 227 -2.88 23.28 3.15
N LEU A 228 -4.06 23.43 3.77
CA LEU A 228 -5.05 24.43 3.35
C LEU A 228 -4.53 25.86 3.53
N LEU A 229 -4.69 26.65 2.49
CA LEU A 229 -4.46 28.09 2.47
C LEU A 229 -5.81 28.82 2.37
N TRP A 230 -5.86 30.08 2.79
CA TRP A 230 -7.04 30.93 2.57
C TRP A 230 -7.36 31.11 1.09
N SER A 231 -6.36 31.09 0.23
CA SER A 231 -6.56 31.11 -1.25
C SER A 231 -7.19 29.85 -1.83
N ASP A 232 -7.28 28.77 -1.08
CA ASP A 232 -7.99 27.54 -1.48
C ASP A 232 -9.49 27.60 -1.15
N TYR A 233 -9.95 28.61 -0.41
CA TYR A 233 -11.33 28.78 0.01
C TYR A 233 -12.01 29.92 -0.72
N ASP A 234 -13.13 29.62 -1.32
CA ASP A 234 -14.06 30.58 -1.90
C ASP A 234 -15.22 30.80 -0.94
N ALA A 235 -15.24 31.98 -0.31
CA ALA A 235 -16.29 32.36 0.65
C ALA A 235 -17.67 32.60 0.00
N GLN A 236 -17.70 32.96 -1.30
CA GLN A 236 -18.97 33.21 -1.98
C GLN A 236 -19.71 31.89 -2.27
N THR A 237 -18.98 30.89 -2.69
CA THR A 237 -19.54 29.56 -2.99
C THR A 237 -19.42 28.58 -1.83
N GLN A 238 -18.80 28.98 -0.72
CA GLN A 238 -18.49 28.15 0.45
C GLN A 238 -17.81 26.82 0.06
N THR A 239 -16.78 26.93 -0.81
CA THR A 239 -16.14 25.77 -1.43
C THR A 239 -14.64 25.79 -1.18
N ILE A 240 -14.08 24.64 -0.83
CA ILE A 240 -12.64 24.44 -0.67
C ILE A 240 -12.11 23.68 -1.88
N HIS A 241 -11.06 24.19 -2.52
CA HIS A 241 -10.34 23.54 -3.62
C HIS A 241 -9.14 22.75 -3.07
N VAL A 242 -9.27 21.43 -3.00
CA VAL A 242 -8.23 20.53 -2.50
C VAL A 242 -7.28 20.17 -3.63
N THR A 243 -6.11 20.78 -3.67
CA THR A 243 -5.10 20.58 -4.75
C THR A 243 -3.78 20.04 -4.25
N LYS A 244 -3.56 20.03 -2.95
CA LYS A 244 -2.27 19.70 -2.33
C LYS A 244 -2.43 18.99 -1.00
N GLN A 245 -1.33 18.40 -0.55
CA GLN A 245 -1.20 17.78 0.77
C GLN A 245 0.16 18.13 1.38
N TYR A 246 0.22 18.30 2.68
CA TYR A 246 1.44 18.47 3.43
C TYR A 246 1.91 17.13 4.00
N LEU A 247 3.12 16.77 3.67
CA LEU A 247 3.79 15.55 4.11
C LEU A 247 5.01 15.93 4.92
N PHE A 248 5.32 15.17 5.96
CA PHE A 248 6.49 15.41 6.79
C PHE A 248 7.34 14.14 6.88
N TYR A 249 8.61 14.23 6.44
CA TYR A 249 9.55 13.11 6.42
C TYR A 249 10.95 13.58 6.79
N ASN A 250 11.68 12.76 7.55
CA ASN A 250 13.09 13.00 7.90
C ASN A 250 13.36 14.42 8.42
N GLY A 251 12.45 14.95 9.23
CA GLY A 251 12.59 16.32 9.75
C GLY A 251 12.20 17.42 8.75
N GLN A 252 11.77 17.09 7.53
CA GLN A 252 11.41 18.07 6.52
C GLN A 252 9.93 17.97 6.14
N GLY A 253 9.28 19.11 6.00
CA GLY A 253 7.94 19.27 5.48
C GLY A 253 7.96 19.52 3.98
N THR A 254 7.11 18.79 3.23
CA THR A 254 7.00 18.93 1.78
C THR A 254 5.54 19.04 1.38
N VAL A 255 5.21 20.04 0.59
CA VAL A 255 3.89 20.16 -0.06
C VAL A 255 3.97 19.46 -1.41
N SER A 256 3.04 18.55 -1.63
CA SER A 256 2.96 17.77 -2.87
C SER A 256 1.53 17.68 -3.39
N PRO A 257 1.34 17.45 -4.70
CA PRO A 257 0.01 17.18 -5.23
C PRO A 257 -0.59 15.90 -4.59
N PRO A 258 -1.91 15.75 -4.59
CA PRO A 258 -2.57 14.58 -4.07
C PRO A 258 -2.18 13.29 -4.79
N LYS A 259 -2.57 12.15 -4.22
CA LYS A 259 -2.16 10.82 -4.67
C LYS A 259 -2.65 10.45 -6.08
N SER A 260 -3.78 10.98 -6.50
CA SER A 260 -4.40 10.73 -7.81
C SER A 260 -5.04 12.02 -8.33
N SER A 261 -5.28 12.10 -9.63
CA SER A 261 -6.01 13.22 -10.25
C SER A 261 -7.42 13.36 -9.66
N THR A 262 -8.08 12.26 -9.31
CA THR A 262 -9.39 12.24 -8.65
C THR A 262 -9.38 12.83 -7.23
N SER A 263 -8.21 13.00 -6.63
CA SER A 263 -8.07 13.64 -5.31
C SER A 263 -8.05 15.16 -5.40
N VAL A 264 -7.79 15.75 -6.57
CA VAL A 264 -8.01 17.19 -6.84
C VAL A 264 -9.51 17.38 -7.00
N ARG A 265 -10.11 18.17 -6.13
CA ARG A 265 -11.56 18.31 -6.06
C ARG A 265 -12.00 19.57 -5.35
N TYR A 266 -13.24 19.96 -5.62
CA TYR A 266 -13.95 20.97 -4.84
C TYR A 266 -14.81 20.29 -3.79
N VAL A 267 -14.83 20.81 -2.58
CA VAL A 267 -15.62 20.31 -1.46
C VAL A 267 -16.42 21.45 -0.88
N SER A 268 -17.75 21.42 -1.03
CA SER A 268 -18.63 22.39 -0.39
C SER A 268 -18.69 22.15 1.11
N ILE A 269 -18.75 23.23 1.89
CA ILE A 269 -18.81 23.19 3.34
C ILE A 269 -20.14 23.77 3.85
N PRO A 270 -20.65 23.31 5.00
CA PRO A 270 -21.88 23.85 5.57
C PRO A 270 -21.64 25.25 6.16
N ASP A 271 -22.73 26.04 6.27
CA ASP A 271 -22.73 27.43 6.77
C ASP A 271 -21.99 27.58 8.10
N GLU A 272 -22.18 26.64 9.01
CA GLU A 272 -21.52 26.70 10.31
C GLU A 272 -20.00 26.55 10.21
N ALA A 273 -19.52 25.70 9.29
CA ALA A 273 -18.09 25.61 9.01
C ALA A 273 -17.55 26.93 8.43
N ALA A 274 -18.31 27.56 7.51
CA ALA A 274 -17.93 28.85 6.93
C ALA A 274 -17.79 29.93 8.00
N LYS A 275 -18.76 30.05 8.92
CA LYS A 275 -18.68 30.99 10.06
C LYS A 275 -17.48 30.74 10.96
N LEU A 276 -17.20 29.46 11.26
CA LEU A 276 -16.03 29.09 12.05
C LEU A 276 -14.70 29.44 11.36
N LEU A 277 -14.64 29.29 10.04
CA LEU A 277 -13.49 29.69 9.24
C LEU A 277 -13.31 31.21 9.21
N GLU A 278 -14.38 31.99 9.08
CA GLU A 278 -14.33 33.46 9.18
C GLU A 278 -13.80 33.94 10.53
N GLN A 279 -14.26 33.34 11.61
CA GLN A 279 -13.76 33.62 12.96
C GLN A 279 -12.30 33.25 13.13
N GLU A 280 -11.87 32.13 12.51
CA GLU A 280 -10.48 31.70 12.53
C GLU A 280 -9.58 32.64 11.73
N HIS A 281 -10.03 33.08 10.54
CA HIS A 281 -9.31 34.05 9.71
C HIS A 281 -9.10 35.38 10.44
N ALA A 282 -10.10 35.85 11.17
CA ALA A 282 -10.02 37.11 11.93
C ALA A 282 -8.94 37.08 13.01
N LYS A 283 -8.55 35.91 13.53
CA LYS A 283 -7.46 35.78 14.52
C LYS A 283 -6.06 36.00 13.94
N HIS A 284 -5.86 35.69 12.66
CA HIS A 284 -4.57 35.80 11.98
C HIS A 284 -4.71 36.19 10.50
N PRO A 285 -5.25 37.37 10.18
CA PRO A 285 -5.68 37.76 8.83
C PRO A 285 -4.55 37.91 7.84
N LYS A 286 -3.30 38.03 8.29
CA LYS A 286 -2.11 38.12 7.43
C LYS A 286 -1.43 36.78 7.18
N ASN A 287 -1.83 35.72 7.87
CA ASN A 287 -1.23 34.41 7.71
C ASN A 287 -1.88 33.71 6.50
N PRO A 288 -1.11 33.20 5.53
CA PRO A 288 -1.68 32.53 4.36
C PRO A 288 -2.30 31.17 4.70
N TYR A 289 -1.87 30.53 5.79
CA TYR A 289 -2.36 29.22 6.19
C TYR A 289 -3.73 29.29 6.88
N MET A 290 -4.65 28.43 6.49
CA MET A 290 -5.98 28.38 7.10
C MET A 290 -5.91 27.96 8.57
N PHE A 291 -5.04 27.01 8.88
CA PHE A 291 -4.78 26.52 10.23
C PHE A 291 -3.28 26.59 10.53
N PRO A 292 -2.76 27.75 10.93
CA PRO A 292 -1.34 27.87 11.28
C PRO A 292 -1.05 27.21 12.63
N SER A 293 0.13 26.61 12.74
CA SER A 293 0.65 26.10 14.01
C SER A 293 0.81 27.27 15.01
N PRO A 294 0.27 27.17 16.21
CA PRO A 294 0.41 28.24 17.20
C PRO A 294 1.86 28.44 17.71
N VAL A 295 2.74 27.47 17.40
CA VAL A 295 4.16 27.51 17.81
C VAL A 295 5.03 28.17 16.74
N THR A 296 4.78 27.85 15.47
CA THR A 296 5.65 28.28 14.36
C THR A 296 4.98 29.30 13.44
N GLY A 297 3.67 29.46 13.47
CA GLY A 297 2.92 30.26 12.51
C GLY A 297 2.82 29.63 11.12
N GLU A 298 3.41 28.44 10.92
CA GLU A 298 3.46 27.69 9.67
C GLU A 298 2.44 26.56 9.63
N MET A 299 2.45 25.73 8.56
CA MET A 299 1.59 24.55 8.46
C MET A 299 1.73 23.65 9.68
N TYR A 300 0.62 23.16 10.19
CA TYR A 300 0.64 22.15 11.25
C TYR A 300 1.40 20.91 10.81
N HIS A 301 2.30 20.45 11.66
CA HIS A 301 2.88 19.12 11.49
C HIS A 301 1.75 18.06 11.51
N PRO A 302 1.60 17.20 10.49
CA PRO A 302 0.47 16.29 10.42
C PRO A 302 0.32 15.37 11.64
N ASP A 303 1.42 15.00 12.30
CA ASP A 303 1.37 14.19 13.52
C ASP A 303 0.96 15.00 14.76
N ALA A 304 1.14 16.34 14.74
CA ALA A 304 0.61 17.19 15.81
C ALA A 304 -0.93 17.20 15.78
N ILE A 305 -1.53 17.27 14.60
CA ILE A 305 -2.99 17.15 14.42
C ILE A 305 -3.48 15.81 14.99
N VAL A 306 -2.79 14.70 14.68
CA VAL A 306 -3.12 13.38 15.23
C VAL A 306 -2.98 13.33 16.75
N LYS A 307 -1.95 13.98 17.33
CA LYS A 307 -1.76 14.04 18.78
C LYS A 307 -2.88 14.84 19.46
N ILE A 308 -3.31 15.95 18.84
CA ILE A 308 -4.44 16.76 19.35
C ILE A 308 -5.73 15.93 19.30
N HIS A 309 -6.02 15.27 18.18
CA HIS A 309 -7.18 14.38 18.05
C HIS A 309 -7.19 13.31 19.16
N ARG A 310 -6.06 12.63 19.41
CA ARG A 310 -5.96 11.63 20.49
C ARG A 310 -6.29 12.21 21.86
N LYS A 311 -5.89 13.46 22.13
CA LYS A 311 -6.23 14.15 23.39
C LYS A 311 -7.74 14.45 23.47
N ILE A 312 -8.34 14.91 22.36
CA ILE A 312 -9.79 15.14 22.27
C ILE A 312 -10.54 13.83 22.54
N CYS A 313 -10.17 12.76 21.85
CA CYS A 313 -10.78 11.44 22.03
C CYS A 313 -10.63 10.90 23.47
N LYS A 314 -9.47 11.12 24.10
CA LYS A 314 -9.26 10.74 25.50
C LYS A 314 -10.21 11.47 26.46
N ASP A 315 -10.40 12.78 26.27
CA ASP A 315 -11.28 13.59 27.13
C ASP A 315 -12.74 13.11 27.10
N ILE A 316 -13.14 12.41 26.03
CA ILE A 316 -14.53 11.96 25.84
C ILE A 316 -14.67 10.43 25.83
N GLY A 317 -13.61 9.67 26.18
CA GLY A 317 -13.66 8.22 26.27
C GLY A 317 -13.77 7.49 24.92
N LEU A 318 -13.21 8.06 23.83
CA LEU A 318 -13.19 7.47 22.49
C LEU A 318 -11.76 7.15 22.03
N GLU A 319 -10.92 6.59 22.90
CA GLU A 319 -9.48 6.41 22.67
C GLU A 319 -9.13 5.52 21.49
N ASN A 320 -10.04 4.66 21.05
CA ASN A 320 -9.83 3.73 19.92
C ASN A 320 -10.05 4.37 18.54
N VAL A 321 -10.63 5.59 18.48
CA VAL A 321 -10.89 6.30 17.23
C VAL A 321 -9.61 6.97 16.74
N ARG A 322 -9.17 6.62 15.54
CA ARG A 322 -7.99 7.21 14.90
C ARG A 322 -8.39 8.47 14.13
N PHE A 323 -7.45 9.37 13.86
CA PHE A 323 -7.73 10.57 13.06
C PHE A 323 -8.39 10.24 11.70
N HIS A 324 -7.92 9.21 11.01
CA HIS A 324 -8.52 8.81 9.72
C HIS A 324 -9.96 8.29 9.86
N ASP A 325 -10.36 7.88 11.05
CA ASP A 325 -11.72 7.41 11.31
C ASP A 325 -12.74 8.59 11.38
N LEU A 326 -12.29 9.86 11.52
CA LEU A 326 -13.13 11.05 11.31
C LEU A 326 -13.69 11.11 9.89
N ARG A 327 -12.84 10.80 8.91
CA ARG A 327 -13.26 10.72 7.52
C ARG A 327 -14.25 9.55 7.29
N HIS A 328 -14.09 8.45 8.00
CA HIS A 328 -15.08 7.37 8.02
C HIS A 328 -16.39 7.82 8.68
N SER A 329 -16.30 8.58 9.75
CA SER A 329 -17.47 9.18 10.42
C SER A 329 -18.23 10.10 9.48
N PHE A 330 -17.55 11.03 8.79
CA PHE A 330 -18.16 11.86 7.75
C PHE A 330 -18.91 11.02 6.70
N ALA A 331 -18.24 10.03 6.12
CA ALA A 331 -18.84 9.20 5.07
C ALA A 331 -20.08 8.44 5.56
N THR A 332 -20.00 7.86 6.76
CA THR A 332 -21.12 7.14 7.37
C THR A 332 -22.29 8.08 7.63
N THR A 333 -22.03 9.25 8.22
CA THR A 333 -23.08 10.24 8.51
C THR A 333 -23.70 10.77 7.22
N ALA A 334 -22.91 11.11 6.20
CA ALA A 334 -23.44 11.60 4.94
C ALA A 334 -24.39 10.58 4.27
N LEU A 335 -23.97 9.29 4.25
CA LEU A 335 -24.82 8.22 3.73
C LEU A 335 -26.09 8.01 4.56
N GLN A 336 -26.00 8.10 5.89
CA GLN A 336 -27.16 8.03 6.79
C GLN A 336 -28.14 9.20 6.61
N CYS A 337 -27.63 10.38 6.22
CA CYS A 337 -28.43 11.54 5.84
C CYS A 337 -29.00 11.49 4.41
N GLY A 338 -28.80 10.38 3.68
CA GLY A 338 -29.35 10.16 2.35
C GLY A 338 -28.52 10.74 1.21
N VAL A 339 -27.30 11.22 1.45
CA VAL A 339 -26.39 11.66 0.39
C VAL A 339 -25.95 10.44 -0.43
N ASP A 340 -26.06 10.55 -1.75
CA ASP A 340 -25.73 9.43 -2.63
C ASP A 340 -24.24 9.05 -2.57
N VAL A 341 -23.94 7.77 -2.78
CA VAL A 341 -22.58 7.19 -2.66
C VAL A 341 -21.57 7.83 -3.61
N LYS A 342 -22.02 8.25 -4.79
CA LYS A 342 -21.15 8.88 -5.80
C LYS A 342 -20.71 10.27 -5.34
N THR A 343 -21.64 11.06 -4.80
CA THR A 343 -21.36 12.37 -4.21
C THR A 343 -20.40 12.24 -3.03
N VAL A 344 -20.66 11.33 -2.07
CA VAL A 344 -19.75 11.06 -0.95
C VAL A 344 -18.36 10.64 -1.46
N SER A 345 -18.31 9.73 -2.43
CA SER A 345 -17.05 9.28 -3.03
C SER A 345 -16.27 10.43 -3.68
N THR A 346 -16.97 11.35 -4.35
CA THR A 346 -16.38 12.54 -4.99
C THR A 346 -15.84 13.51 -3.93
N MET A 347 -16.63 13.85 -2.91
CA MET A 347 -16.19 14.70 -1.79
C MET A 347 -14.95 14.15 -1.10
N LEU A 348 -14.90 12.83 -0.93
CA LEU A 348 -13.75 12.15 -0.35
C LEU A 348 -12.55 12.04 -1.32
N GLY A 349 -12.73 12.17 -2.63
CA GLY A 349 -11.68 11.95 -3.62
C GLY A 349 -11.22 10.49 -3.64
N HIS A 350 -12.17 9.55 -3.65
CA HIS A 350 -11.90 8.13 -3.87
C HIS A 350 -11.78 7.86 -5.37
N SER A 351 -10.82 7.02 -5.76
CA SER A 351 -10.63 6.63 -7.16
C SER A 351 -11.78 5.76 -7.71
N SER A 352 -12.59 5.18 -6.83
CA SER A 352 -13.73 4.32 -7.18
C SER A 352 -14.83 4.43 -6.14
N ALA A 353 -16.07 4.60 -6.58
CA ALA A 353 -17.25 4.53 -5.72
C ALA A 353 -17.40 3.12 -5.08
N GLY A 354 -16.90 2.07 -5.74
CA GLY A 354 -16.84 0.73 -5.19
C GLY A 354 -16.05 0.64 -3.88
N PHE A 355 -15.02 1.47 -3.70
CA PHE A 355 -14.31 1.55 -2.42
C PHE A 355 -15.24 2.10 -1.32
N THR A 356 -15.98 3.16 -1.59
CA THR A 356 -16.97 3.74 -0.66
C THR A 356 -18.06 2.73 -0.33
N LEU A 357 -18.59 2.04 -1.33
CA LEU A 357 -19.56 0.96 -1.15
C LEU A 357 -19.00 -0.15 -0.23
N ASN A 358 -17.86 -0.72 -0.54
CA ASN A 358 -17.26 -1.82 0.22
C ASN A 358 -16.93 -1.48 1.68
N VAL A 359 -16.69 -0.20 1.96
CA VAL A 359 -16.34 0.27 3.30
C VAL A 359 -17.59 0.60 4.12
N TYR A 360 -18.66 1.11 3.47
CA TYR A 360 -19.82 1.67 4.16
C TYR A 360 -21.14 0.94 3.90
N THR A 361 -21.13 -0.19 3.19
CA THR A 361 -22.34 -0.98 2.83
C THR A 361 -22.96 -1.78 3.98
N HIS A 362 -22.56 -1.58 5.20
CA HIS A 362 -23.44 -2.03 6.28
C HIS A 362 -24.65 -1.11 6.33
N SER A 363 -25.63 -1.39 5.41
CA SER A 363 -26.94 -0.74 5.49
C SER A 363 -27.49 -0.97 6.88
N THR A 364 -27.62 0.09 7.65
CA THR A 364 -28.26 0.00 8.97
C THR A 364 -29.72 -0.38 8.75
N SER A 365 -30.32 -1.14 9.69
CA SER A 365 -31.76 -1.46 9.67
C SER A 365 -32.62 -0.20 9.45
N ARG A 366 -32.14 0.95 9.92
CA ARG A 366 -32.75 2.26 9.70
C ARG A 366 -32.76 2.67 8.22
N MET A 367 -31.65 2.52 7.49
CA MET A 367 -31.58 2.86 6.05
C MET A 367 -32.53 2.00 5.23
N GLN A 368 -32.67 0.71 5.58
CA GLN A 368 -33.62 -0.20 4.93
C GLN A 368 -35.07 0.23 5.22
N GLN A 369 -35.38 0.62 6.45
CA GLN A 369 -36.72 1.11 6.83
C GLN A 369 -37.05 2.42 6.12
N GLU A 370 -36.12 3.37 6.03
CA GLU A 370 -36.31 4.63 5.33
C GLU A 370 -36.48 4.41 3.80
N ALA A 371 -35.70 3.52 3.21
CA ALA A 371 -35.88 3.14 1.81
C ALA A 371 -37.25 2.47 1.58
N ALA A 372 -37.66 1.57 2.44
CA ALA A 372 -38.99 0.93 2.37
C ALA A 372 -40.12 1.95 2.49
N ARG A 373 -40.00 2.95 3.40
CA ARG A 373 -40.98 4.05 3.53
C ARG A 373 -41.00 4.92 2.25
N THR A 374 -39.84 5.27 1.73
CA THR A 374 -39.75 6.09 0.50
C THR A 374 -40.38 5.40 -0.69
N VAL A 375 -40.11 4.10 -0.88
CA VAL A 375 -40.73 3.28 -1.92
C VAL A 375 -42.23 3.14 -1.65
N GLY A 376 -42.63 2.86 -0.41
CA GLY A 376 -44.04 2.73 -0.02
C GLY A 376 -44.86 4.00 -0.28
N ASN A 377 -44.27 5.18 -0.05
CA ASN A 377 -44.92 6.47 -0.34
C ASN A 377 -45.08 6.75 -1.85
N ALA A 378 -44.22 6.15 -2.68
CA ALA A 378 -44.32 6.25 -4.14
C ALA A 378 -45.31 5.21 -4.75
N MET A 379 -45.73 4.21 -3.95
CA MET A 379 -46.71 3.19 -4.38
C MET A 379 -48.16 3.64 -4.15
N PRO A 380 -49.10 3.24 -5.03
CA PRO A 380 -50.51 3.49 -4.78
C PRO A 380 -50.99 2.79 -3.51
N LYS A 381 -51.76 3.52 -2.69
CA LYS A 381 -52.41 2.92 -1.50
C LYS A 381 -53.55 1.99 -1.93
N MET A 382 -53.31 0.68 -1.89
CA MET A 382 -54.28 -0.33 -2.36
C MET A 382 -55.28 -0.72 -1.28
N LEU A 383 -55.04 -0.42 0.00
CA LEU A 383 -55.89 -0.82 1.14
C LEU A 383 -56.92 0.24 1.56
N GLU A 384 -56.95 1.40 0.91
CA GLU A 384 -57.95 2.45 1.15
C GLU A 384 -59.09 2.42 0.12
N ARG A 385 -59.41 1.23 -0.45
CA ARG A 385 -60.61 1.02 -1.31
C ARG A 385 -61.69 0.26 -0.59
#